data_6b97b8db19a89dd5cc45e7fb6e1e8061
#
_entry.id   6b97b8db19a89dd5cc45e7fb6e1e8061
#
_cell.length_a   1.000
_cell.length_b   1.000
_cell.length_c   1.000
_cell.angle_alpha   90.00
_cell.angle_beta   90.00
_cell.angle_gamma   90.00
#
_symmetry.space_group_name_H-M   'P 1'
#
loop_
_entity.id
_entity.type
_entity.pdbx_description
1 polymer ?
#
loop_
_entity_poly.entity_id
_entity_poly.type
_entity_poly.pdbx_seq_one_letter_code
_entity_poly.pdbx_strand_id
1 'polypeptide(L)'
;MHRFFFLLALTATLSCAAYADESLSESVSVCFNYGCATQATVNFSAQQLNSITQTLAAAHNANEERIVLAQVIGMLYAWAGKQTPIHADRGGNYADAGVQGSMDCIDHSTTTTRFLRLLVQHHALHFHRVIATTRRGWIFQHLTATIEELPLAMPSAAAMTSATTAQQPRFAVDSWYVDNGQPAVILPLAEWFNYGGPDA
;
A
#
# COMPACT_ATOMS: atom_id res chain seq x y z
N MET A 1 57.77 -11.04 -58.86
CA MET A 1 56.37 -11.41 -58.67
C MET A 1 56.07 -11.40 -57.18
N HIS A 2 55.53 -10.27 -56.65
CA HIS A 2 55.15 -10.13 -55.21
C HIS A 2 53.66 -10.20 -55.13
N ARG A 3 53.13 -11.25 -54.45
CA ARG A 3 51.71 -11.41 -54.13
C ARG A 3 51.42 -10.75 -52.79
N PHE A 4 50.71 -9.65 -52.77
CA PHE A 4 50.14 -9.05 -51.56
C PHE A 4 48.85 -9.80 -51.17
N PHE A 5 48.86 -10.41 -49.99
CA PHE A 5 47.65 -10.93 -49.36
C PHE A 5 47.00 -9.82 -48.54
N PHE A 6 45.83 -9.37 -48.95
CA PHE A 6 44.99 -8.49 -48.14
C PHE A 6 44.21 -9.36 -47.14
N LEU A 7 44.51 -9.24 -45.87
CA LEU A 7 43.67 -9.78 -44.79
C LEU A 7 42.50 -8.82 -44.58
N LEU A 8 41.28 -9.26 -44.88
CA LEU A 8 40.03 -8.58 -44.54
C LEU A 8 39.71 -8.91 -43.07
N ALA A 9 39.88 -7.98 -42.15
CA ALA A 9 39.45 -8.11 -40.75
C ALA A 9 37.94 -7.81 -40.66
N LEU A 10 37.16 -8.85 -40.44
CA LEU A 10 35.71 -8.77 -40.22
C LEU A 10 35.46 -8.38 -38.75
N THR A 11 35.18 -7.12 -38.49
CA THR A 11 34.79 -6.62 -37.15
C THR A 11 33.29 -6.92 -36.95
N ALA A 12 33.01 -7.95 -36.17
CA ALA A 12 31.66 -8.23 -35.70
C ALA A 12 31.27 -7.23 -34.59
N THR A 13 30.44 -6.25 -34.92
CA THR A 13 29.83 -5.36 -33.94
C THR A 13 28.72 -6.14 -33.20
N LEU A 14 28.96 -6.54 -31.95
CA LEU A 14 27.92 -7.02 -31.05
C LEU A 14 27.01 -5.85 -30.71
N SER A 15 25.87 -5.76 -31.40
CA SER A 15 24.75 -4.91 -30.97
C SER A 15 24.15 -5.53 -29.71
N CYS A 16 24.47 -4.99 -28.55
CA CYS A 16 23.75 -5.24 -27.31
C CYS A 16 22.37 -4.60 -27.48
N ALA A 17 21.39 -5.39 -27.91
CA ALA A 17 19.98 -5.00 -27.82
C ALA A 17 19.68 -4.88 -26.33
N ALA A 18 19.55 -3.66 -25.83
CA ALA A 18 18.93 -3.39 -24.54
C ALA A 18 17.49 -3.88 -24.69
N TYR A 19 17.20 -5.06 -24.15
CA TYR A 19 15.83 -5.45 -23.87
C TYR A 19 15.30 -4.41 -22.89
N ALA A 20 14.46 -3.50 -23.38
CA ALA A 20 13.60 -2.75 -22.50
C ALA A 20 12.76 -3.81 -21.77
N ASP A 21 13.08 -3.99 -20.50
CA ASP A 21 12.25 -4.73 -19.58
C ASP A 21 10.87 -4.05 -19.65
N GLU A 22 9.92 -4.69 -20.35
CA GLU A 22 8.50 -4.33 -20.27
C GLU A 22 8.09 -4.64 -18.83
N SER A 23 8.43 -3.72 -17.94
CA SER A 23 8.16 -3.84 -16.51
C SER A 23 6.66 -3.95 -16.36
N LEU A 24 6.21 -5.13 -15.92
CA LEU A 24 4.84 -5.38 -15.53
C LEU A 24 4.42 -4.26 -14.60
N SER A 25 3.54 -3.38 -15.07
CA SER A 25 2.94 -2.32 -14.26
C SER A 25 1.61 -2.82 -13.73
N GLU A 26 1.35 -2.59 -12.44
CA GLU A 26 0.08 -2.90 -11.83
C GLU A 26 -0.76 -1.64 -11.74
N SER A 27 -2.04 -1.79 -12.05
CA SER A 27 -2.99 -0.68 -12.06
C SER A 27 -3.94 -0.78 -10.87
N VAL A 28 -4.10 0.34 -10.15
CA VAL A 28 -5.04 0.45 -9.05
C VAL A 28 -5.94 1.67 -9.25
N SER A 29 -7.24 1.51 -9.01
CA SER A 29 -8.17 2.64 -8.99
C SER A 29 -8.12 3.35 -7.65
N VAL A 30 -7.96 4.67 -7.64
CA VAL A 30 -8.03 5.54 -6.46
C VAL A 30 -9.31 6.38 -6.49
N CYS A 31 -9.90 6.59 -5.31
CA CYS A 31 -11.12 7.39 -5.10
C CYS A 31 -10.76 8.80 -4.65
N PHE A 32 -11.55 9.81 -5.04
CA PHE A 32 -11.43 11.19 -4.57
C PHE A 32 -12.71 12.00 -4.86
N ASN A 33 -12.74 13.25 -4.42
CA ASN A 33 -13.86 14.18 -4.50
C ASN A 33 -15.05 13.74 -3.64
N TYR A 34 -14.79 13.16 -2.48
CA TYR A 34 -15.75 12.73 -1.46
C TYR A 34 -16.71 11.62 -1.91
N GLY A 35 -16.83 10.61 -1.08
CA GLY A 35 -17.73 9.48 -1.33
C GLY A 35 -17.36 8.63 -2.54
N CYS A 36 -16.10 8.66 -2.99
CA CYS A 36 -15.64 8.00 -4.21
C CYS A 36 -16.38 8.48 -5.48
N ALA A 37 -16.79 9.77 -5.50
CA ALA A 37 -17.52 10.35 -6.63
C ALA A 37 -16.68 10.38 -7.91
N THR A 38 -15.36 10.43 -7.78
CA THR A 38 -14.42 10.32 -8.90
C THR A 38 -13.44 9.18 -8.63
N GLN A 39 -13.09 8.48 -9.70
CA GLN A 39 -12.04 7.46 -9.67
C GLN A 39 -11.06 7.68 -10.79
N ALA A 40 -9.78 7.44 -10.52
CA ALA A 40 -8.73 7.44 -11.52
C ALA A 40 -7.85 6.19 -11.37
N THR A 41 -7.37 5.68 -12.49
CA THR A 41 -6.41 4.58 -12.49
C THR A 41 -5.00 5.14 -12.32
N VAL A 42 -4.25 4.61 -11.37
CA VAL A 42 -2.83 4.86 -11.17
C VAL A 42 -2.03 3.61 -11.49
N ASN A 43 -0.83 3.79 -12.03
CA ASN A 43 0.04 2.69 -12.43
C ASN A 43 1.30 2.69 -11.56
N PHE A 44 1.64 1.52 -11.04
CA PHE A 44 2.87 1.29 -10.29
C PHE A 44 3.82 0.43 -11.12
N SER A 45 5.02 0.91 -11.36
CA SER A 45 6.04 0.16 -12.10
C SER A 45 6.53 -1.05 -11.29
N ALA A 46 7.08 -2.06 -11.97
CA ALA A 46 7.73 -3.19 -11.31
C ALA A 46 8.82 -2.73 -10.34
N GLN A 47 9.58 -1.70 -10.68
CA GLN A 47 10.60 -1.14 -9.78
C GLN A 47 9.99 -0.59 -8.49
N GLN A 48 8.87 0.14 -8.57
CA GLN A 48 8.15 0.64 -7.39
C GLN A 48 7.62 -0.51 -6.54
N LEU A 49 6.99 -1.51 -7.15
CA LEU A 49 6.45 -2.69 -6.46
C LEU A 49 7.57 -3.51 -5.80
N ASN A 50 8.67 -3.74 -6.48
CA ASN A 50 9.83 -4.43 -5.91
C ASN A 50 10.41 -3.65 -4.71
N SER A 51 10.50 -2.32 -4.80
CA SER A 51 10.98 -1.47 -3.71
C SER A 51 10.13 -1.63 -2.46
N ILE A 52 8.80 -1.51 -2.55
CA ILE A 52 7.91 -1.64 -1.39
C ILE A 52 7.88 -3.08 -0.83
N THR A 53 7.94 -4.10 -1.70
CA THR A 53 8.01 -5.50 -1.27
C THR A 53 9.29 -5.78 -0.49
N GLN A 54 10.44 -5.29 -0.97
CA GLN A 54 11.71 -5.41 -0.25
C GLN A 54 11.68 -4.66 1.09
N THR A 55 11.06 -3.48 1.12
CA THR A 55 10.92 -2.68 2.34
C THR A 55 10.08 -3.43 3.39
N LEU A 56 8.97 -4.03 3.00
CA LEU A 56 8.12 -4.84 3.89
C LEU A 56 8.80 -6.15 4.32
N ALA A 57 9.57 -6.78 3.44
CA ALA A 57 10.30 -8.01 3.74
C ALA A 57 11.38 -7.83 4.83
N ALA A 58 11.78 -6.60 5.14
CA ALA A 58 12.70 -6.31 6.25
C ALA A 58 12.05 -6.42 7.64
N ALA A 59 10.73 -6.51 7.72
CA ALA A 59 10.03 -6.69 8.98
C ALA A 59 10.16 -8.15 9.48
N HIS A 60 10.48 -8.32 10.77
CA HIS A 60 10.68 -9.63 11.38
C HIS A 60 9.51 -10.08 12.27
N ASN A 61 8.53 -9.21 12.49
CA ASN A 61 7.34 -9.47 13.29
C ASN A 61 6.20 -8.54 12.90
N ALA A 62 5.00 -8.82 13.42
CA ALA A 62 3.79 -8.07 13.10
C ALA A 62 3.89 -6.58 13.47
N ASN A 63 4.57 -6.24 14.58
CA ASN A 63 4.72 -4.83 14.97
C ASN A 63 5.63 -4.06 14.00
N GLU A 64 6.74 -4.65 13.61
CA GLU A 64 7.65 -4.05 12.61
C GLU A 64 6.96 -3.93 11.26
N GLU A 65 6.17 -4.95 10.83
CA GLU A 65 5.42 -4.87 9.59
C GLU A 65 4.44 -3.69 9.61
N ARG A 66 3.73 -3.42 10.72
CA ARG A 66 2.85 -2.25 10.83
C ARG A 66 3.59 -0.92 10.69
N ILE A 67 4.77 -0.79 11.31
CA ILE A 67 5.60 0.43 11.21
C ILE A 67 6.01 0.68 9.76
N VAL A 68 6.51 -0.35 9.10
CA VAL A 68 6.92 -0.27 7.69
C VAL A 68 5.72 -0.08 6.77
N LEU A 69 4.60 -0.76 7.03
CA LEU A 69 3.38 -0.65 6.25
C LEU A 69 2.83 0.78 6.25
N ALA A 70 2.88 1.48 7.39
CA ALA A 70 2.50 2.89 7.47
C ALA A 70 3.25 3.74 6.43
N GLN A 71 4.57 3.55 6.33
CA GLN A 71 5.42 4.24 5.36
C GLN A 71 5.10 3.84 3.92
N VAL A 72 4.91 2.54 3.68
CA VAL A 72 4.58 2.01 2.34
C VAL A 72 3.24 2.55 1.83
N ILE A 73 2.22 2.65 2.68
CA ILE A 73 0.94 3.27 2.30
C ILE A 73 1.17 4.73 1.91
N GLY A 74 1.94 5.51 2.69
CA GLY A 74 2.31 6.87 2.31
C GLY A 74 3.03 6.95 0.96
N MET A 75 3.97 6.05 0.69
CA MET A 75 4.67 5.99 -0.61
C MET A 75 3.70 5.73 -1.77
N LEU A 76 2.74 4.81 -1.61
CA LEU A 76 1.73 4.51 -2.62
C LEU A 76 0.84 5.73 -2.89
N TYR A 77 0.42 6.45 -1.85
CA TYR A 77 -0.31 7.72 -1.98
C TYR A 77 0.53 8.80 -2.67
N ALA A 78 1.81 8.95 -2.32
CA ALA A 78 2.70 9.92 -2.96
C ALA A 78 2.86 9.62 -4.47
N TRP A 79 3.00 8.37 -4.86
CA TRP A 79 3.08 7.99 -6.27
C TRP A 79 1.75 8.17 -7.00
N ALA A 80 0.63 7.87 -6.35
CA ALA A 80 -0.71 8.11 -6.88
C ALA A 80 -0.97 9.61 -7.06
N GLY A 81 -0.55 10.44 -6.10
CA GLY A 81 -0.66 11.90 -6.18
C GLY A 81 0.14 12.53 -7.33
N LYS A 82 1.21 11.87 -7.80
CA LYS A 82 1.93 12.32 -9.02
C LYS A 82 1.13 12.07 -10.31
N GLN A 83 0.13 11.22 -10.27
CA GLN A 83 -0.66 10.81 -11.44
C GLN A 83 -2.09 11.34 -11.40
N THR A 84 -2.54 11.85 -10.25
CA THR A 84 -3.92 12.26 -9.99
C THR A 84 -3.98 13.52 -9.14
N PRO A 85 -5.12 14.21 -9.07
CA PRO A 85 -5.29 15.39 -8.22
C PRO A 85 -5.18 15.14 -6.70
N ILE A 86 -5.15 13.88 -6.23
CA ILE A 86 -5.13 13.57 -4.79
C ILE A 86 -3.90 14.12 -4.04
N HIS A 87 -2.88 14.63 -4.75
CA HIS A 87 -1.78 15.37 -4.12
C HIS A 87 -2.24 16.64 -3.36
N ALA A 88 -3.44 17.14 -3.67
CA ALA A 88 -4.02 18.29 -2.98
C ALA A 88 -4.65 17.96 -1.63
N ASP A 89 -4.87 16.65 -1.35
CA ASP A 89 -5.54 16.18 -0.15
C ASP A 89 -4.75 16.49 1.12
N ARG A 90 -5.46 16.91 2.17
CA ARG A 90 -4.93 17.27 3.49
C ARG A 90 -5.56 16.44 4.57
N GLY A 91 -4.72 15.98 5.50
CA GLY A 91 -5.16 15.12 6.60
C GLY A 91 -6.13 15.82 7.56
N GLY A 92 -7.09 15.04 8.07
CA GLY A 92 -8.04 15.49 9.08
C GLY A 92 -8.98 16.60 8.65
N ASN A 93 -9.06 16.90 7.36
CA ASN A 93 -9.76 18.07 6.84
C ASN A 93 -11.19 17.73 6.37
N TYR A 94 -12.19 18.36 6.98
CA TYR A 94 -13.59 18.30 6.54
C TYR A 94 -14.00 19.56 5.74
N ALA A 95 -13.15 20.58 5.70
CA ALA A 95 -13.50 21.88 5.14
C ALA A 95 -13.18 22.03 3.66
N ASP A 96 -12.55 21.06 3.04
CA ASP A 96 -12.10 21.08 1.66
C ASP A 96 -13.07 20.38 0.68
N ALA A 97 -14.31 20.14 1.11
CA ALA A 97 -15.36 19.62 0.24
C ALA A 97 -15.51 20.54 -1.00
N GLY A 98 -15.39 19.92 -2.19
CA GLY A 98 -15.41 20.67 -3.46
C GLY A 98 -14.05 21.10 -4.00
N VAL A 99 -12.97 20.93 -3.24
CA VAL A 99 -11.61 21.04 -3.78
C VAL A 99 -11.30 19.79 -4.60
N GLN A 100 -10.87 19.98 -5.83
CA GLN A 100 -10.54 18.84 -6.70
C GLN A 100 -9.36 18.03 -6.13
N GLY A 101 -9.58 16.75 -5.91
CA GLY A 101 -8.57 15.83 -5.39
C GLY A 101 -8.62 15.64 -3.89
N SER A 102 -9.46 16.43 -3.16
CA SER A 102 -9.70 16.18 -1.73
C SER A 102 -10.37 14.83 -1.51
N MET A 103 -10.12 14.23 -0.35
CA MET A 103 -10.57 12.88 -0.03
C MET A 103 -11.26 12.85 1.35
N ASP A 104 -12.42 12.22 1.41
CA ASP A 104 -13.08 11.89 2.67
C ASP A 104 -12.68 10.49 3.19
N CYS A 105 -13.23 10.09 4.32
CA CYS A 105 -12.94 8.78 4.90
C CYS A 105 -13.39 7.58 4.01
N ILE A 106 -14.36 7.78 3.11
CA ILE A 106 -14.78 6.76 2.13
C ILE A 106 -13.71 6.60 1.06
N ASP A 107 -13.21 7.72 0.54
CA ASP A 107 -12.12 7.74 -0.46
C ASP A 107 -10.86 7.09 0.10
N HIS A 108 -10.45 7.49 1.30
CA HIS A 108 -9.29 6.96 1.99
C HIS A 108 -9.41 5.48 2.29
N SER A 109 -10.49 5.05 2.96
CA SER A 109 -10.67 3.64 3.33
C SER A 109 -10.74 2.73 2.11
N THR A 110 -11.39 3.18 1.04
CA THR A 110 -11.51 2.45 -0.22
C THR A 110 -10.16 2.33 -0.92
N THR A 111 -9.45 3.45 -1.09
CA THR A 111 -8.15 3.49 -1.77
C THR A 111 -7.10 2.72 -0.98
N THR A 112 -7.01 2.93 0.34
CA THR A 112 -6.08 2.20 1.21
C THR A 112 -6.35 0.69 1.19
N THR A 113 -7.62 0.27 1.19
CA THR A 113 -7.96 -1.16 1.06
C THR A 113 -7.49 -1.73 -0.28
N ARG A 114 -7.58 -0.98 -1.37
CA ARG A 114 -7.09 -1.39 -2.70
C ARG A 114 -5.56 -1.50 -2.70
N PHE A 115 -4.85 -0.57 -2.09
CA PHE A 115 -3.39 -0.64 -1.92
C PHE A 115 -2.96 -1.84 -1.06
N LEU A 116 -3.65 -2.09 0.04
CA LEU A 116 -3.39 -3.27 0.86
C LEU A 116 -3.60 -4.57 0.09
N ARG A 117 -4.64 -4.64 -0.76
CA ARG A 117 -4.88 -5.80 -1.63
C ARG A 117 -3.79 -5.97 -2.68
N LEU A 118 -3.28 -4.88 -3.25
CA LEU A 118 -2.11 -4.92 -4.13
C LEU A 118 -0.91 -5.55 -3.41
N LEU A 119 -0.64 -5.14 -2.17
CA LEU A 119 0.45 -5.72 -1.37
C LEU A 119 0.23 -7.22 -1.11
N VAL A 120 -1.01 -7.66 -0.86
CA VAL A 120 -1.35 -9.09 -0.72
C VAL A 120 -1.10 -9.85 -2.02
N GLN A 121 -1.47 -9.30 -3.17
CA GLN A 121 -1.22 -9.92 -4.49
C GLN A 121 0.27 -10.10 -4.77
N HIS A 122 1.10 -9.21 -4.27
CA HIS A 122 2.56 -9.28 -4.36
C HIS A 122 3.22 -10.05 -3.20
N HIS A 123 2.44 -10.73 -2.36
CA HIS A 123 2.93 -11.47 -1.19
C HIS A 123 3.81 -10.62 -0.26
N ALA A 124 3.54 -9.31 -0.18
CA ALA A 124 4.35 -8.37 0.57
C ALA A 124 3.98 -8.29 2.07
N LEU A 125 2.78 -8.76 2.46
CA LEU A 125 2.35 -8.86 3.87
C LEU A 125 2.59 -10.26 4.39
N HIS A 126 3.38 -10.37 5.46
CA HIS A 126 3.79 -11.64 6.05
C HIS A 126 3.10 -11.94 7.38
N PHE A 127 2.74 -10.88 8.12
CA PHE A 127 2.18 -10.98 9.47
C PHE A 127 0.73 -10.51 9.57
N HIS A 128 0.17 -9.93 8.50
CA HIS A 128 -1.20 -9.45 8.48
C HIS A 128 -1.97 -9.91 7.26
N ARG A 129 -3.28 -10.04 7.43
CA ARG A 129 -4.25 -10.17 6.33
C ARG A 129 -5.16 -8.96 6.26
N VAL A 130 -5.62 -8.63 5.08
CA VAL A 130 -6.60 -7.56 4.86
C VAL A 130 -8.00 -8.10 5.11
N ILE A 131 -8.77 -7.38 5.92
CA ILE A 131 -10.16 -7.71 6.21
C ILE A 131 -11.09 -6.60 5.70
N ALA A 132 -12.38 -6.72 5.95
CA ALA A 132 -13.35 -5.70 5.56
C ALA A 132 -13.06 -4.36 6.24
N THR A 133 -13.33 -3.26 5.54
CA THR A 133 -13.29 -1.91 6.11
C THR A 133 -14.15 -1.83 7.37
N THR A 134 -13.69 -1.05 8.34
CA THR A 134 -14.39 -0.84 9.60
C THR A 134 -14.95 0.58 9.66
N ARG A 135 -16.11 0.73 10.26
CA ARG A 135 -16.79 2.00 10.46
C ARG A 135 -17.00 2.25 11.95
N ARG A 136 -16.75 3.46 12.40
CA ARG A 136 -17.16 3.97 13.73
C ARG A 136 -18.11 5.16 13.59
N GLY A 137 -18.79 5.50 14.69
CA GLY A 137 -19.74 6.61 14.75
C GLY A 137 -21.09 6.29 14.10
N TRP A 138 -22.15 6.93 14.61
CA TRP A 138 -23.50 6.80 14.10
C TRP A 138 -23.88 8.02 13.24
N ILE A 139 -23.63 9.23 13.74
CA ILE A 139 -23.93 10.50 13.05
C ILE A 139 -22.70 10.98 12.29
N PHE A 140 -21.58 11.09 12.97
CA PHE A 140 -20.28 11.43 12.37
C PHE A 140 -19.52 10.11 12.08
N GLN A 141 -19.84 9.55 10.92
CA GLN A 141 -19.26 8.28 10.51
C GLN A 141 -17.80 8.48 10.07
N HIS A 142 -16.93 7.58 10.49
CA HIS A 142 -15.57 7.48 9.98
C HIS A 142 -15.28 6.04 9.58
N LEU A 143 -14.64 5.86 8.43
CA LEU A 143 -14.29 4.57 7.85
C LEU A 143 -12.78 4.45 7.75
N THR A 144 -12.27 3.24 7.98
CA THR A 144 -10.85 2.93 7.82
C THR A 144 -10.66 1.58 7.13
N ALA A 145 -9.54 1.43 6.41
CA ALA A 145 -9.07 0.11 6.00
C ALA A 145 -8.62 -0.67 7.23
N THR A 146 -8.76 -1.99 7.21
CA THR A 146 -8.50 -2.82 8.39
C THR A 146 -7.65 -4.02 8.03
N ILE A 147 -6.68 -4.29 8.88
CA ILE A 147 -5.85 -5.50 8.84
C ILE A 147 -6.02 -6.30 10.13
N GLU A 148 -5.79 -7.59 10.03
CA GLU A 148 -5.82 -8.52 11.15
C GLU A 148 -4.51 -9.29 11.20
N GLU A 149 -3.92 -9.40 12.39
CA GLU A 149 -2.68 -10.12 12.60
C GLU A 149 -2.87 -11.61 12.34
N LEU A 150 -1.94 -12.23 11.64
CA LEU A 150 -1.98 -13.67 11.39
C LEU A 150 -1.58 -14.42 12.66
N PRO A 151 -2.22 -15.55 12.97
CA PRO A 151 -1.80 -16.37 14.10
C PRO A 151 -0.35 -16.82 13.86
N LEU A 152 0.47 -16.73 14.90
CA LEU A 152 1.79 -17.35 14.89
C LEU A 152 1.59 -18.85 14.62
N ALA A 153 2.34 -19.41 13.68
CA ALA A 153 2.29 -20.83 13.39
C ALA A 153 2.48 -21.64 14.70
N MET A 154 1.42 -22.31 15.15
CA MET A 154 1.42 -23.05 16.40
C MET A 154 2.44 -24.19 16.34
N PRO A 155 3.31 -24.34 17.32
CA PRO A 155 4.07 -25.58 17.47
C PRO A 155 3.09 -26.70 17.86
N SER A 156 2.98 -27.69 17.00
CA SER A 156 2.41 -29.04 17.19
C SER A 156 1.04 -29.22 17.89
N ALA A 157 0.33 -30.24 17.43
CA ALA A 157 -1.04 -30.67 17.81
C ALA A 157 -1.32 -30.87 19.31
N ALA A 158 -0.35 -30.73 20.21
CA ALA A 158 -0.53 -30.93 21.66
C ALA A 158 -1.14 -29.72 22.39
N ALA A 159 -1.22 -28.53 21.77
CA ALA A 159 -1.78 -27.31 22.38
C ALA A 159 -3.25 -27.06 22.06
N MET A 160 -3.94 -27.99 21.37
CA MET A 160 -5.32 -27.78 20.90
C MET A 160 -6.41 -27.95 21.98
N THR A 161 -6.09 -28.25 23.24
CA THR A 161 -7.11 -28.50 24.28
C THR A 161 -7.50 -27.28 25.11
N SER A 162 -6.97 -26.08 24.87
CA SER A 162 -7.32 -24.85 25.63
C SER A 162 -7.29 -23.57 24.81
N ALA A 163 -7.28 -23.62 23.50
CA ALA A 163 -7.42 -22.41 22.70
C ALA A 163 -8.91 -21.99 22.69
N THR A 164 -9.32 -21.24 23.73
CA THR A 164 -10.36 -20.24 23.54
C THR A 164 -10.03 -19.51 22.26
N THR A 165 -10.97 -19.38 21.34
CA THR A 165 -10.84 -18.67 20.05
C THR A 165 -10.57 -17.18 20.33
N ALA A 166 -9.36 -16.86 20.78
CA ALA A 166 -8.95 -15.48 20.97
C ALA A 166 -8.96 -14.82 19.59
N GLN A 167 -9.80 -13.83 19.44
CA GLN A 167 -9.87 -13.04 18.22
C GLN A 167 -8.50 -12.42 17.96
N GLN A 168 -7.98 -12.63 16.74
CA GLN A 168 -6.67 -12.07 16.39
C GLN A 168 -6.69 -10.54 16.49
N PRO A 169 -5.57 -9.91 16.89
CA PRO A 169 -5.47 -8.46 16.95
C PRO A 169 -5.79 -7.81 15.61
N ARG A 170 -6.60 -6.75 15.63
CA ARG A 170 -7.02 -5.99 14.47
C ARG A 170 -6.54 -4.56 14.58
N PHE A 171 -6.19 -3.99 13.43
CA PHE A 171 -5.65 -2.64 13.35
C PHE A 171 -6.36 -1.86 12.24
N ALA A 172 -6.68 -0.60 12.56
CA ALA A 172 -7.05 0.39 11.57
C ALA A 172 -5.80 0.83 10.80
N VAL A 173 -5.92 0.96 9.48
CA VAL A 173 -4.90 1.59 8.61
C VAL A 173 -5.55 2.83 8.03
N ASP A 174 -5.36 3.94 8.72
CA ASP A 174 -6.10 5.17 8.50
C ASP A 174 -5.20 6.25 7.90
N SER A 175 -5.34 6.46 6.61
CA SER A 175 -4.61 7.49 5.87
C SER A 175 -5.30 8.85 5.87
N TRP A 176 -6.56 8.93 6.37
CA TRP A 176 -7.30 10.19 6.39
C TRP A 176 -6.72 11.21 7.36
N TYR A 177 -6.01 10.79 8.41
CA TYR A 177 -5.41 11.70 9.39
C TYR A 177 -4.21 12.48 8.88
N VAL A 178 -3.67 12.14 7.72
CA VAL A 178 -2.38 12.67 7.26
C VAL A 178 -2.48 13.20 5.84
N ASP A 179 -1.65 14.18 5.52
CA ASP A 179 -1.52 14.72 4.17
C ASP A 179 -1.12 13.63 3.17
N ASN A 180 -1.50 13.80 1.91
CA ASN A 180 -1.12 12.89 0.84
C ASN A 180 0.39 12.60 0.86
N GLY A 181 0.74 11.34 0.89
CA GLY A 181 2.13 10.88 0.88
C GLY A 181 2.80 10.77 2.26
N GLN A 182 2.14 11.18 3.34
CA GLN A 182 2.64 10.94 4.68
C GLN A 182 2.32 9.50 5.14
N PRO A 183 3.11 8.94 6.07
CA PRO A 183 2.85 7.61 6.63
C PRO A 183 1.44 7.52 7.22
N ALA A 184 0.70 6.47 6.88
CA ALA A 184 -0.64 6.24 7.43
C ALA A 184 -0.60 6.02 8.95
N VAL A 185 -1.67 6.38 9.64
CA VAL A 185 -1.84 6.07 11.06
C VAL A 185 -2.30 4.63 11.21
N ILE A 186 -1.54 3.80 11.93
CA ILE A 186 -1.93 2.41 12.22
C ILE A 186 -2.11 2.26 13.72
N LEU A 187 -3.34 1.98 14.15
CA LEU A 187 -3.74 1.87 15.55
C LEU A 187 -4.44 0.53 15.81
N PRO A 188 -4.32 -0.03 17.05
CA PRO A 188 -5.22 -1.07 17.48
C PRO A 188 -6.68 -0.65 17.25
N LEU A 189 -7.49 -1.56 16.69
CA LEU A 189 -8.87 -1.21 16.32
C LEU A 189 -9.71 -0.77 17.51
N ALA A 190 -9.46 -1.31 18.71
CA ALA A 190 -10.10 -0.89 19.94
C ALA A 190 -9.78 0.57 20.32
N GLU A 191 -8.53 0.99 20.11
CA GLU A 191 -8.10 2.38 20.32
C GLU A 191 -8.73 3.30 19.27
N TRP A 192 -8.73 2.88 18.00
CA TRP A 192 -9.39 3.65 16.95
C TRP A 192 -10.89 3.84 17.21
N PHE A 193 -11.61 2.83 17.74
CA PHE A 193 -13.01 2.97 18.16
C PHE A 193 -13.22 4.00 19.27
N ASN A 194 -12.23 4.18 20.15
CA ASN A 194 -12.23 5.18 21.21
C ASN A 194 -11.70 6.54 20.73
N TYR A 195 -11.81 6.80 19.43
CA TYR A 195 -11.37 8.05 18.80
C TYR A 195 -9.85 8.32 18.93
N GLY A 196 -9.04 7.29 19.17
CA GLY A 196 -7.59 7.38 19.05
C GLY A 196 -7.19 7.84 17.64
N GLY A 197 -6.20 8.72 17.58
CA GLY A 197 -5.67 9.31 16.37
C GLY A 197 -4.84 10.56 16.72
N PRO A 198 -4.18 11.20 15.74
CA PRO A 198 -3.31 12.35 15.98
C PRO A 198 -4.00 13.56 16.63
N ASP A 199 -5.33 13.66 16.49
CA ASP A 199 -6.14 14.78 16.98
C ASP A 199 -7.16 14.34 18.07
N ALA A 200 -6.89 13.23 18.77
CA ALA A 200 -7.77 12.66 19.80
C ALA A 200 -7.58 13.31 21.16
#